data_ba6d9ebcdcef13ede074e4ea32fbf17a
#
_entry.id   ba6d9ebcdcef13ede074e4ea32fbf17a
#
_cell.length_a   1.000
_cell.length_b   1.000
_cell.length_c   1.000
_cell.angle_alpha   90.00
_cell.angle_beta   90.00
_cell.angle_gamma   90.00
#
_symmetry.space_group_name_H-M   'P 1'
#
loop_
_entity.id
_entity.type
_entity.pdbx_description
1 polymer ?
#
loop_
_entity_poly.entity_id
_entity_poly.type
_entity_poly.pdbx_seq_one_letter_code
_entity_poly.pdbx_strand_id
1 'polypeptide(L)'
;MTIGVTSFSVLCYRLYFAPKGAIGRLVRRWPWAQRPVNLFKSVVRRYLLPERRVWLRVQKGLTQGMWMRLGLPEGARYWHGEHDLGAERALQTGVYPGAVVYDIGAHLGYFSLGLARLVGAGGRVVAFDGDPDNVKCLRENAVRNGLGDHLQVVHAAVWSNTPSGGISFRRGIEPRAQGGVEADACRPVLADGELIKVPVITLDDFVTRGGPLPDLIKIDVEGGEGEVLRGAARLFANQRPLVVAEVHHIHAAEQIGQWIEECRYCAQWNVSSNEMYPRQVFAWPAEYDGRAWMQRFEK
;
A
#
# COMPACT_ATOMS: atom_id res chain seq x y z
N MET A 1 -14.63 -29.61 1.88
CA MET A 1 -14.51 -29.90 0.42
C MET A 1 -14.35 -28.58 -0.32
N THR A 2 -13.13 -27.97 -0.35
CA THR A 2 -12.88 -26.65 -0.95
C THR A 2 -11.62 -26.63 -1.84
N ILE A 3 -11.16 -27.80 -2.24
CA ILE A 3 -9.86 -27.96 -2.94
C ILE A 3 -9.97 -27.75 -4.46
N GLY A 4 -11.16 -27.88 -5.05
CA GLY A 4 -11.31 -27.86 -6.52
C GLY A 4 -11.33 -26.47 -7.18
N VAL A 5 -11.83 -25.44 -6.49
CA VAL A 5 -12.05 -24.11 -7.10
C VAL A 5 -10.75 -23.31 -7.19
N THR A 6 -9.86 -23.45 -6.22
CA THR A 6 -8.57 -22.72 -6.16
C THR A 6 -7.61 -23.12 -7.27
N SER A 7 -7.50 -24.42 -7.59
CA SER A 7 -6.59 -24.91 -8.64
C SER A 7 -7.03 -24.52 -10.04
N PHE A 8 -8.35 -24.54 -10.30
CA PHE A 8 -8.91 -24.18 -11.59
C PHE A 8 -8.81 -22.66 -11.84
N SER A 9 -9.13 -21.84 -10.84
CA SER A 9 -8.99 -20.36 -10.93
C SER A 9 -7.55 -19.93 -11.15
N VAL A 10 -6.59 -20.58 -10.48
CA VAL A 10 -5.15 -20.32 -10.67
C VAL A 10 -4.69 -20.77 -12.07
N LEU A 11 -5.21 -21.88 -12.59
CA LEU A 11 -4.91 -22.32 -13.96
C LEU A 11 -5.47 -21.34 -14.99
N CYS A 12 -6.73 -20.93 -14.86
CA CYS A 12 -7.36 -19.92 -15.73
C CYS A 12 -6.59 -18.59 -15.68
N TYR A 13 -6.15 -18.18 -14.48
CA TYR A 13 -5.33 -17.00 -14.31
C TYR A 13 -3.98 -17.14 -15.02
N ARG A 14 -3.27 -18.26 -14.88
CA ARG A 14 -2.01 -18.54 -15.61
C ARG A 14 -2.19 -18.46 -17.13
N LEU A 15 -3.30 -18.99 -17.64
CA LEU A 15 -3.63 -18.90 -19.05
C LEU A 15 -3.99 -17.47 -19.49
N TYR A 16 -4.68 -16.70 -18.64
CA TYR A 16 -5.01 -15.30 -18.89
C TYR A 16 -3.77 -14.40 -18.98
N PHE A 17 -2.74 -14.65 -18.15
CA PHE A 17 -1.48 -13.87 -18.12
C PHE A 17 -0.33 -14.52 -18.91
N ALA A 18 -0.50 -15.72 -19.43
CA ALA A 18 0.49 -16.40 -20.28
C ALA A 18 1.08 -15.54 -21.44
N PRO A 19 0.43 -14.45 -21.90
CA PRO A 19 0.97 -13.59 -22.95
C PRO A 19 2.23 -12.78 -22.63
N LYS A 20 2.75 -12.78 -21.39
CA LYS A 20 4.10 -12.19 -21.16
C LYS A 20 5.24 -13.08 -21.72
N GLY A 21 4.96 -14.35 -22.07
CA GLY A 21 5.89 -15.27 -22.72
C GLY A 21 5.96 -15.17 -24.25
N ALA A 22 6.40 -16.24 -24.91
CA ALA A 22 6.57 -16.32 -26.37
C ALA A 22 5.28 -16.00 -27.16
N ILE A 23 4.13 -16.47 -26.68
CA ILE A 23 2.81 -16.23 -27.28
C ILE A 23 2.44 -14.73 -27.22
N GLY A 24 2.73 -14.03 -26.14
CA GLY A 24 2.43 -12.59 -26.02
C GLY A 24 3.32 -11.72 -26.90
N ARG A 25 4.55 -12.16 -27.19
CA ARG A 25 5.42 -11.49 -28.17
C ARG A 25 4.87 -11.70 -29.59
N LEU A 26 4.40 -12.89 -29.90
CA LEU A 26 3.81 -13.22 -31.21
C LEU A 26 2.52 -12.44 -31.45
N VAL A 27 1.61 -12.37 -30.48
CA VAL A 27 0.31 -11.65 -30.57
C VAL A 27 0.52 -10.15 -30.73
N ARG A 28 1.55 -9.56 -30.11
CA ARG A 28 1.85 -8.12 -30.27
C ARG A 28 2.35 -7.78 -31.68
N ARG A 29 2.93 -8.74 -32.37
CA ARG A 29 3.45 -8.54 -33.74
C ARG A 29 2.32 -8.53 -34.80
N TRP A 30 1.11 -8.97 -34.42
CA TRP A 30 -0.03 -9.13 -35.34
C TRP A 30 -1.29 -8.47 -34.74
N PRO A 31 -1.61 -7.21 -35.09
CA PRO A 31 -2.71 -6.45 -34.48
C PRO A 31 -4.08 -7.13 -34.57
N TRP A 32 -4.36 -7.91 -35.61
CA TRP A 32 -5.62 -8.65 -35.78
C TRP A 32 -5.76 -9.79 -34.77
N ALA A 33 -4.67 -10.35 -34.25
CA ALA A 33 -4.70 -11.39 -33.22
C ALA A 33 -5.03 -10.85 -31.81
N GLN A 34 -4.97 -9.54 -31.61
CA GLN A 34 -5.31 -8.92 -30.32
C GLN A 34 -6.80 -8.98 -30.00
N ARG A 35 -7.68 -8.84 -31.02
CA ARG A 35 -9.13 -8.89 -30.82
C ARG A 35 -9.63 -10.23 -30.24
N PRO A 36 -9.33 -11.42 -30.81
CA PRO A 36 -9.73 -12.68 -30.21
C PRO A 36 -9.11 -12.94 -28.85
N VAL A 37 -7.86 -12.50 -28.62
CA VAL A 37 -7.21 -12.61 -27.29
C VAL A 37 -7.93 -11.71 -26.26
N ASN A 38 -8.30 -10.49 -26.61
CA ASN A 38 -9.03 -9.61 -25.71
C ASN A 38 -10.45 -10.12 -25.44
N LEU A 39 -11.11 -10.66 -26.44
CA LEU A 39 -12.42 -11.32 -26.27
C LEU A 39 -12.28 -12.54 -25.33
N PHE A 40 -11.32 -13.41 -25.57
CA PHE A 40 -11.01 -14.54 -24.67
C PHE A 40 -10.76 -14.06 -23.24
N LYS A 41 -9.94 -13.02 -23.08
CA LYS A 41 -9.67 -12.40 -21.76
C LYS A 41 -10.94 -11.88 -21.10
N SER A 42 -11.83 -11.22 -21.85
CA SER A 42 -13.11 -10.71 -21.31
C SER A 42 -14.04 -11.85 -20.87
N VAL A 43 -14.12 -12.93 -21.65
CA VAL A 43 -14.89 -14.13 -21.31
C VAL A 43 -14.32 -14.82 -20.08
N VAL A 44 -13.01 -15.03 -20.03
CA VAL A 44 -12.33 -15.61 -18.85
C VAL A 44 -12.57 -14.76 -17.62
N ARG A 45 -12.44 -13.44 -17.72
CA ARG A 45 -12.70 -12.50 -16.62
C ARG A 45 -14.16 -12.61 -16.16
N ARG A 46 -15.11 -12.58 -17.08
CA ARG A 46 -16.54 -12.55 -16.77
C ARG A 46 -17.09 -13.86 -16.21
N TYR A 47 -16.60 -15.01 -16.70
CA TYR A 47 -17.20 -16.31 -16.40
C TYR A 47 -16.31 -17.26 -15.59
N LEU A 48 -14.99 -17.11 -15.69
CA LEU A 48 -14.05 -18.06 -15.08
C LEU A 48 -13.19 -17.47 -13.95
N LEU A 49 -13.10 -16.13 -13.87
CA LEU A 49 -12.48 -15.44 -12.74
C LEU A 49 -13.60 -14.73 -11.97
N PRO A 50 -14.24 -15.41 -11.02
CA PRO A 50 -15.26 -14.76 -10.21
C PRO A 50 -14.63 -13.62 -9.41
N GLU A 51 -15.38 -12.54 -9.18
CA GLU A 51 -15.00 -11.36 -8.37
C GLU A 51 -14.65 -11.69 -6.90
N ARG A 52 -14.46 -12.97 -6.60
CA ARG A 52 -14.16 -13.47 -5.27
C ARG A 52 -12.66 -13.48 -5.03
N ARG A 53 -12.24 -12.83 -3.96
CA ARG A 53 -10.87 -12.93 -3.45
C ARG A 53 -10.56 -14.39 -3.11
N VAL A 54 -9.42 -14.90 -3.62
CA VAL A 54 -8.92 -16.26 -3.39
C VAL A 54 -7.64 -16.23 -2.57
N TRP A 55 -7.39 -17.27 -1.80
CA TRP A 55 -6.15 -17.42 -1.05
C TRP A 55 -5.02 -17.83 -1.98
N LEU A 56 -3.98 -16.99 -2.05
CA LEU A 56 -2.77 -17.24 -2.84
C LEU A 56 -1.54 -17.11 -1.97
N ARG A 57 -0.53 -17.94 -2.25
CA ARG A 57 0.77 -17.84 -1.59
C ARG A 57 1.66 -16.93 -2.43
N VAL A 58 2.12 -15.83 -1.85
CA VAL A 58 2.96 -14.85 -2.53
C VAL A 58 4.27 -15.49 -2.99
N GLN A 59 4.67 -15.24 -4.24
CA GLN A 59 5.79 -15.95 -4.87
C GLN A 59 7.14 -15.31 -4.58
N LYS A 60 7.19 -13.97 -4.47
CA LYS A 60 8.42 -13.19 -4.30
C LYS A 60 8.15 -11.95 -3.42
N GLY A 61 9.22 -11.21 -3.13
CA GLY A 61 9.14 -9.91 -2.47
C GLY A 61 9.02 -10.01 -0.96
N LEU A 62 8.69 -8.87 -0.34
CA LEU A 62 8.66 -8.69 1.11
C LEU A 62 7.77 -9.72 1.83
N THR A 63 6.67 -10.13 1.20
CA THR A 63 5.71 -11.12 1.72
C THR A 63 5.87 -12.51 1.12
N GLN A 64 7.03 -12.83 0.52
CA GLN A 64 7.27 -14.14 -0.08
C GLN A 64 6.92 -15.29 0.89
N GLY A 65 6.14 -16.23 0.38
CA GLY A 65 5.71 -17.43 1.11
C GLY A 65 4.49 -17.20 2.01
N MET A 66 4.02 -15.97 2.21
CA MET A 66 2.83 -15.66 2.98
C MET A 66 1.55 -15.90 2.18
N TRP A 67 0.46 -16.16 2.88
CA TRP A 67 -0.87 -16.27 2.31
C TRP A 67 -1.53 -14.91 2.26
N MET A 68 -2.08 -14.55 1.10
CA MET A 68 -2.92 -13.37 0.94
C MET A 68 -4.21 -13.73 0.24
N ARG A 69 -5.30 -13.10 0.67
CA ARG A 69 -6.61 -13.18 0.03
C ARG A 69 -6.72 -12.07 -1.01
N LEU A 70 -6.58 -12.44 -2.29
CA LEU A 70 -6.44 -11.50 -3.41
C LEU A 70 -7.58 -11.69 -4.43
N GLY A 71 -8.11 -10.57 -4.92
CA GLY A 71 -8.93 -10.54 -6.13
C GLY A 71 -8.03 -10.63 -7.37
N LEU A 72 -8.41 -11.43 -8.34
CA LEU A 72 -7.67 -11.56 -9.61
C LEU A 72 -8.54 -11.02 -10.77
N PRO A 73 -7.93 -10.31 -11.73
CA PRO A 73 -6.48 -10.20 -12.01
C PRO A 73 -5.72 -9.09 -11.26
N GLU A 74 -6.40 -8.17 -10.60
CA GLU A 74 -5.83 -6.92 -10.03
C GLU A 74 -4.77 -7.21 -8.94
N GLY A 75 -5.02 -8.19 -8.08
CA GLY A 75 -4.09 -8.63 -7.03
C GLY A 75 -2.86 -9.40 -7.54
N ALA A 76 -2.70 -9.54 -8.86
CA ALA A 76 -1.57 -10.28 -9.44
C ALA A 76 -0.21 -9.71 -9.06
N ARG A 77 -0.08 -8.39 -9.01
CA ARG A 77 1.16 -7.72 -8.61
C ARG A 77 1.60 -8.10 -7.20
N TYR A 78 0.66 -8.23 -6.27
CA TYR A 78 0.92 -8.71 -4.91
C TYR A 78 1.33 -10.19 -4.93
N TRP A 79 0.61 -11.01 -5.70
CA TRP A 79 0.92 -12.44 -5.80
C TRP A 79 2.30 -12.71 -6.35
N HIS A 80 2.71 -11.95 -7.39
CA HIS A 80 4.03 -12.08 -7.99
C HIS A 80 5.14 -11.38 -7.19
N GLY A 81 4.81 -10.55 -6.18
CA GLY A 81 5.77 -9.74 -5.44
C GLY A 81 6.43 -8.68 -6.33
N GLU A 82 5.62 -8.06 -7.20
CA GLU A 82 6.04 -6.99 -8.12
C GLU A 82 5.34 -5.66 -7.76
N HIS A 83 4.94 -5.51 -6.51
CA HIS A 83 4.28 -4.29 -6.03
C HIS A 83 5.32 -3.38 -5.39
N ASP A 84 5.48 -2.18 -5.94
CA ASP A 84 6.33 -1.10 -5.44
C ASP A 84 7.69 -1.56 -4.88
N LEU A 85 8.58 -1.95 -5.78
CA LEU A 85 9.92 -2.46 -5.43
C LEU A 85 10.81 -1.40 -4.77
N GLY A 86 10.53 -0.11 -5.03
CA GLY A 86 11.25 1.01 -4.40
C GLY A 86 10.93 1.11 -2.91
N ALA A 87 9.63 1.21 -2.58
CA ALA A 87 9.19 1.21 -1.18
C ALA A 87 9.59 -0.08 -0.47
N GLU A 88 9.50 -1.24 -1.14
CA GLU A 88 9.92 -2.51 -0.56
C GLU A 88 11.39 -2.50 -0.11
N ARG A 89 12.29 -2.02 -0.96
CA ARG A 89 13.72 -1.90 -0.62
C ARG A 89 13.94 -0.93 0.53
N ALA A 90 13.27 0.22 0.51
CA ALA A 90 13.33 1.23 1.56
C ALA A 90 12.94 0.64 2.92
N LEU A 91 11.80 -0.03 2.95
CA LEU A 91 11.26 -0.64 4.15
C LEU A 91 12.17 -1.77 4.68
N GLN A 92 12.69 -2.63 3.79
CA GLN A 92 13.65 -3.67 4.18
C GLN A 92 14.93 -3.11 4.76
N THR A 93 15.34 -1.92 4.33
CA THR A 93 16.55 -1.26 4.78
C THR A 93 16.36 -0.49 6.07
N GLY A 94 15.21 0.18 6.22
CA GLY A 94 14.90 1.03 7.37
C GLY A 94 14.33 0.30 8.58
N VAL A 95 13.81 -0.93 8.39
CA VAL A 95 13.17 -1.70 9.46
C VAL A 95 14.16 -2.69 10.08
N TYR A 96 14.18 -2.74 11.39
CA TYR A 96 15.02 -3.64 12.19
C TYR A 96 14.16 -4.49 13.15
N PRO A 97 14.65 -5.65 13.62
CA PRO A 97 13.96 -6.46 14.61
C PRO A 97 13.70 -5.65 15.91
N GLY A 98 12.45 -5.70 16.37
CA GLY A 98 12.01 -4.92 17.53
C GLY A 98 11.41 -3.54 17.19
N ALA A 99 11.52 -3.07 15.95
CA ALA A 99 10.99 -1.77 15.54
C ALA A 99 9.45 -1.70 15.63
N VAL A 100 8.95 -0.49 15.84
CA VAL A 100 7.53 -0.15 15.69
C VAL A 100 7.34 0.56 14.36
N VAL A 101 6.47 0.02 13.51
CA VAL A 101 6.22 0.55 12.17
C VAL A 101 4.73 0.89 12.00
N TYR A 102 4.45 2.08 11.46
CA TYR A 102 3.11 2.44 11.03
C TYR A 102 2.99 2.28 9.51
N ASP A 103 1.94 1.60 9.05
CA ASP A 103 1.59 1.44 7.63
C ASP A 103 0.26 2.16 7.40
N ILE A 104 0.32 3.38 6.84
CA ILE A 104 -0.82 4.25 6.59
C ILE A 104 -1.30 4.03 5.16
N GLY A 105 -2.57 3.63 4.99
CA GLY A 105 -3.10 3.16 3.72
C GLY A 105 -2.69 1.71 3.44
N ALA A 106 -2.89 0.85 4.43
CA ALA A 106 -2.37 -0.53 4.43
C ALA A 106 -3.04 -1.44 3.39
N HIS A 107 -4.20 -1.06 2.85
CA HIS A 107 -4.96 -1.80 1.85
C HIS A 107 -5.19 -3.27 2.28
N LEU A 108 -4.80 -4.24 1.45
CA LEU A 108 -4.91 -5.68 1.78
C LEU A 108 -3.78 -6.19 2.68
N GLY A 109 -2.83 -5.32 3.05
CA GLY A 109 -1.75 -5.62 3.98
C GLY A 109 -0.49 -6.20 3.34
N TYR A 110 -0.22 -5.96 2.06
CA TYR A 110 1.02 -6.45 1.45
C TYR A 110 2.25 -5.99 2.22
N PHE A 111 2.38 -4.69 2.47
CA PHE A 111 3.49 -4.17 3.28
C PHE A 111 3.34 -4.55 4.75
N SER A 112 2.17 -4.38 5.35
CA SER A 112 1.92 -4.69 6.77
C SER A 112 2.36 -6.10 7.18
N LEU A 113 2.03 -7.11 6.36
CA LEU A 113 2.40 -8.51 6.62
C LEU A 113 3.92 -8.71 6.56
N GLY A 114 4.56 -8.16 5.53
CA GLY A 114 6.00 -8.25 5.37
C GLY A 114 6.77 -7.53 6.47
N LEU A 115 6.31 -6.34 6.85
CA LEU A 115 6.83 -5.55 7.97
C LEU A 115 6.70 -6.29 9.30
N ALA A 116 5.53 -6.90 9.57
CA ALA A 116 5.31 -7.69 10.78
C ALA A 116 6.31 -8.86 10.89
N ARG A 117 6.69 -9.47 9.77
CA ARG A 117 7.74 -10.48 9.73
C ARG A 117 9.13 -9.89 10.02
N LEU A 118 9.44 -8.71 9.46
CA LEU A 118 10.74 -8.05 9.65
C LEU A 118 10.97 -7.60 11.08
N VAL A 119 9.94 -6.98 11.70
CA VAL A 119 10.06 -6.49 13.08
C VAL A 119 10.11 -7.66 14.09
N GLY A 120 9.58 -8.83 13.75
CA GLY A 120 9.61 -10.01 14.59
C GLY A 120 8.87 -9.88 15.93
N ALA A 121 9.10 -10.82 16.84
CA ALA A 121 8.37 -10.95 18.09
C ALA A 121 8.51 -9.76 19.05
N GLY A 122 9.62 -9.04 19.00
CA GLY A 122 9.87 -7.85 19.82
C GLY A 122 9.31 -6.55 19.26
N GLY A 123 8.88 -6.55 17.99
CA GLY A 123 8.38 -5.36 17.29
C GLY A 123 6.88 -5.37 17.12
N ARG A 124 6.38 -4.30 16.48
CA ARG A 124 4.96 -4.13 16.21
C ARG A 124 4.72 -3.37 14.92
N VAL A 125 3.71 -3.79 14.17
CA VAL A 125 3.17 -3.02 13.05
C VAL A 125 1.78 -2.53 13.41
N VAL A 126 1.49 -1.25 13.15
CA VAL A 126 0.16 -0.67 13.24
C VAL A 126 -0.27 -0.29 11.83
N ALA A 127 -1.25 -0.96 11.30
CA ALA A 127 -1.77 -0.77 9.95
C ALA A 127 -3.10 -0.01 9.98
N PHE A 128 -3.18 1.10 9.25
CA PHE A 128 -4.37 1.94 9.17
C PHE A 128 -4.96 1.85 7.76
N ASP A 129 -6.26 1.67 7.68
CA ASP A 129 -7.00 1.76 6.42
C ASP A 129 -8.43 2.25 6.68
N GLY A 130 -8.94 3.11 5.80
CA GLY A 130 -10.30 3.66 5.90
C GLY A 130 -11.36 2.70 5.37
N ASP A 131 -11.03 1.82 4.41
CA ASP A 131 -12.00 0.91 3.81
C ASP A 131 -12.26 -0.31 4.72
N PRO A 132 -13.50 -0.52 5.18
CA PRO A 132 -13.83 -1.65 6.06
C PRO A 132 -13.59 -3.02 5.42
N ASP A 133 -13.67 -3.15 4.09
CA ASP A 133 -13.41 -4.41 3.39
C ASP A 133 -11.92 -4.71 3.28
N ASN A 134 -11.09 -3.66 3.15
CA ASN A 134 -9.64 -3.79 3.23
C ASN A 134 -9.22 -4.20 4.64
N VAL A 135 -9.72 -3.50 5.66
CA VAL A 135 -9.48 -3.81 7.08
C VAL A 135 -9.86 -5.25 7.42
N LYS A 136 -11.02 -5.71 6.96
CA LYS A 136 -11.46 -7.09 7.15
C LYS A 136 -10.50 -8.07 6.48
N CYS A 137 -10.15 -7.82 5.22
CA CYS A 137 -9.24 -8.68 4.46
C CYS A 137 -7.84 -8.71 5.07
N LEU A 138 -7.31 -7.55 5.49
CA LEU A 138 -6.02 -7.46 6.16
C LEU A 138 -5.99 -8.26 7.47
N ARG A 139 -7.05 -8.17 8.29
CA ARG A 139 -7.17 -8.99 9.52
C ARG A 139 -7.18 -10.49 9.21
N GLU A 140 -7.94 -10.91 8.20
CA GLU A 140 -7.95 -12.30 7.75
C GLU A 140 -6.56 -12.76 7.26
N ASN A 141 -5.86 -11.90 6.51
CA ASN A 141 -4.49 -12.14 6.05
C ASN A 141 -3.51 -12.26 7.23
N ALA A 142 -3.60 -11.38 8.23
CA ALA A 142 -2.75 -11.41 9.42
C ALA A 142 -2.95 -12.71 10.21
N VAL A 143 -4.20 -13.07 10.50
CA VAL A 143 -4.55 -14.31 11.22
C VAL A 143 -4.05 -15.55 10.45
N ARG A 144 -4.23 -15.59 9.14
CA ARG A 144 -3.81 -16.72 8.31
C ARG A 144 -2.30 -16.96 8.32
N ASN A 145 -1.52 -15.91 8.57
CA ASN A 145 -0.05 -15.96 8.65
C ASN A 145 0.49 -16.01 10.10
N GLY A 146 -0.38 -16.09 11.10
CA GLY A 146 0.04 -16.13 12.51
C GLY A 146 0.65 -14.82 13.02
N LEU A 147 0.24 -13.66 12.46
CA LEU A 147 0.79 -12.35 12.77
C LEU A 147 -0.12 -11.49 13.68
N GLY A 148 -1.21 -12.06 14.21
CA GLY A 148 -2.21 -11.30 14.99
C GLY A 148 -1.66 -10.56 16.20
N ASP A 149 -0.62 -11.06 16.82
CA ASP A 149 -0.01 -10.47 18.02
C ASP A 149 0.97 -9.31 17.68
N HIS A 150 1.50 -9.27 16.45
CA HIS A 150 2.51 -8.30 16.01
C HIS A 150 1.94 -7.24 15.04
N LEU A 151 0.72 -7.46 14.54
CA LEU A 151 0.07 -6.60 13.56
C LEU A 151 -1.30 -6.12 14.08
N GLN A 152 -1.32 -4.88 14.58
CA GLN A 152 -2.55 -4.21 14.98
C GLN A 152 -3.20 -3.56 13.75
N VAL A 153 -4.47 -3.85 13.48
CA VAL A 153 -5.21 -3.26 12.35
C VAL A 153 -6.26 -2.27 12.86
N VAL A 154 -6.07 -1.01 12.52
CA VAL A 154 -6.91 0.12 12.90
C VAL A 154 -7.82 0.50 11.73
N HIS A 155 -9.14 0.43 11.93
CA HIS A 155 -10.11 0.91 10.94
C HIS A 155 -10.30 2.41 11.11
N ALA A 156 -9.48 3.20 10.44
CA ALA A 156 -9.60 4.65 10.36
C ALA A 156 -8.79 5.17 9.17
N ALA A 157 -9.27 6.24 8.53
CA ALA A 157 -8.43 7.10 7.71
C ALA A 157 -7.55 7.95 8.65
N VAL A 158 -6.29 8.13 8.29
CA VAL A 158 -5.38 9.04 8.99
C VAL A 158 -5.44 10.41 8.31
N TRP A 159 -5.70 11.47 9.08
CA TRP A 159 -5.92 12.81 8.55
C TRP A 159 -5.37 13.89 9.49
N SER A 160 -5.43 15.16 9.07
CA SER A 160 -4.93 16.30 9.85
C SER A 160 -5.79 16.66 11.06
N ASN A 161 -7.07 16.29 11.05
CA ASN A 161 -8.03 16.54 12.14
C ASN A 161 -9.05 15.40 12.21
N THR A 162 -9.82 15.36 13.31
CA THR A 162 -10.84 14.35 13.56
C THR A 162 -12.24 14.99 13.56
N PRO A 163 -12.84 15.27 12.39
CA PRO A 163 -14.17 15.85 12.33
C PRO A 163 -15.22 14.92 12.93
N SER A 164 -16.17 15.48 13.68
CA SER A 164 -17.30 14.72 14.20
C SER A 164 -18.13 14.14 13.06
N GLY A 165 -18.28 12.80 13.02
CA GLY A 165 -18.99 12.09 11.95
C GLY A 165 -18.11 11.54 10.83
N GLY A 166 -16.77 11.61 10.97
CA GLY A 166 -15.83 11.06 10.01
C GLY A 166 -15.69 11.89 8.74
N ILE A 167 -14.95 11.36 7.78
CA ILE A 167 -14.79 11.96 6.45
C ILE A 167 -15.46 11.12 5.38
N SER A 168 -15.78 11.76 4.25
CA SER A 168 -16.26 11.06 3.07
C SER A 168 -15.08 10.39 2.37
N PHE A 169 -15.16 9.09 2.24
CA PHE A 169 -14.17 8.27 1.58
C PHE A 169 -14.81 7.66 0.33
N ARG A 170 -14.18 7.85 -0.81
CA ARG A 170 -14.66 7.25 -2.05
C ARG A 170 -13.98 5.90 -2.25
N ARG A 171 -14.76 4.84 -2.14
CA ARG A 171 -14.31 3.48 -2.43
C ARG A 171 -14.06 3.32 -3.92
N GLY A 172 -12.90 2.80 -4.29
CA GLY A 172 -12.64 2.45 -5.69
C GLY A 172 -13.52 1.29 -6.14
N ILE A 173 -14.01 1.33 -7.39
CA ILE A 173 -14.64 0.17 -8.03
C ILE A 173 -13.52 -0.76 -8.47
N GLU A 174 -13.55 -2.00 -8.04
CA GLU A 174 -12.64 -3.02 -8.61
C GLU A 174 -12.80 -3.00 -10.17
N PRO A 175 -11.71 -2.95 -10.94
CA PRO A 175 -10.38 -3.50 -10.67
C PRO A 175 -9.30 -2.51 -10.21
N ARG A 176 -9.64 -1.28 -9.90
CA ARG A 176 -8.72 -0.25 -9.42
C ARG A 176 -9.14 0.20 -8.03
N ALA A 177 -9.14 -0.73 -7.07
CA ALA A 177 -9.58 -0.50 -5.71
C ALA A 177 -8.60 0.41 -4.93
N GLN A 178 -8.42 1.62 -5.40
CA GLN A 178 -7.71 2.69 -4.73
C GLN A 178 -8.74 3.69 -4.25
N GLY A 179 -9.10 3.61 -2.98
CA GLY A 179 -9.97 4.58 -2.34
C GLY A 179 -9.19 5.83 -1.94
N GLY A 180 -9.84 6.97 -1.88
CA GLY A 180 -9.25 8.23 -1.42
C GLY A 180 -10.27 9.12 -0.74
N VAL A 181 -9.77 10.08 0.04
CA VAL A 181 -10.59 11.06 0.72
C VAL A 181 -11.02 12.16 -0.23
N GLU A 182 -12.31 12.51 -0.21
CA GLU A 182 -12.90 13.52 -1.11
C GLU A 182 -12.60 14.98 -0.69
N ALA A 183 -11.64 15.20 0.22
CA ALA A 183 -11.39 16.53 0.79
C ALA A 183 -10.60 17.47 -0.14
N ASP A 184 -10.04 16.97 -1.25
CA ASP A 184 -9.19 17.80 -2.11
C ASP A 184 -9.85 18.07 -3.48
N ALA A 185 -10.21 19.34 -3.71
CA ALA A 185 -10.84 19.81 -4.95
C ALA A 185 -9.95 19.68 -6.20
N CYS A 186 -8.67 19.34 -6.04
CA CYS A 186 -7.69 19.22 -7.13
C CYS A 186 -7.58 17.82 -7.74
N ARG A 187 -8.29 16.83 -7.20
CA ARG A 187 -8.22 15.46 -7.69
C ARG A 187 -9.33 15.20 -8.70
N PRO A 188 -9.06 14.63 -9.89
CA PRO A 188 -10.12 14.11 -10.73
C PRO A 188 -10.80 12.96 -9.95
N VAL A 189 -11.94 13.26 -9.39
CA VAL A 189 -12.82 12.29 -8.72
C VAL A 189 -13.06 11.16 -9.71
N LEU A 190 -12.67 9.93 -9.35
CA LEU A 190 -13.13 8.76 -10.07
C LEU A 190 -14.66 8.78 -9.99
N ALA A 191 -15.32 9.10 -11.11
CA ALA A 191 -16.76 9.40 -11.14
C ALA A 191 -17.65 8.24 -10.65
N ASP A 192 -17.09 7.02 -10.59
CA ASP A 192 -17.79 5.77 -10.36
C ASP A 192 -17.27 5.05 -9.10
N GLY A 193 -17.46 5.60 -7.91
CA GLY A 193 -17.13 4.93 -6.65
C GLY A 193 -18.21 5.16 -5.59
N GLU A 194 -18.44 4.16 -4.74
CA GLU A 194 -19.33 4.30 -3.60
C GLU A 194 -18.73 5.29 -2.57
N LEU A 195 -19.51 6.29 -2.17
CA LEU A 195 -19.12 7.22 -1.14
C LEU A 195 -19.55 6.67 0.23
N ILE A 196 -18.58 6.40 1.09
CA ILE A 196 -18.84 5.92 2.45
C ILE A 196 -18.29 6.89 3.49
N LYS A 197 -18.87 6.87 4.68
CA LYS A 197 -18.31 7.57 5.84
C LYS A 197 -17.36 6.65 6.58
N VAL A 198 -16.14 7.12 6.82
CA VAL A 198 -15.12 6.37 7.55
C VAL A 198 -14.67 7.12 8.80
N PRO A 199 -14.33 6.40 9.88
CA PRO A 199 -13.73 7.00 11.05
C PRO A 199 -12.38 7.62 10.70
N VAL A 200 -12.02 8.66 11.42
CA VAL A 200 -10.76 9.40 11.21
C VAL A 200 -9.99 9.47 12.51
N ILE A 201 -8.68 9.44 12.41
CA ILE A 201 -7.76 9.66 13.52
C ILE A 201 -6.58 10.51 13.06
N THR A 202 -6.05 11.36 13.92
CA THR A 202 -4.72 11.92 13.73
C THR A 202 -3.67 10.98 14.33
N LEU A 203 -2.44 10.95 13.84
CA LEU A 203 -1.39 10.16 14.47
C LEU A 203 -1.04 10.70 15.86
N ASP A 204 -1.11 12.02 16.04
CA ASP A 204 -0.92 12.64 17.33
C ASP A 204 -1.95 12.16 18.38
N ASP A 205 -3.22 12.06 17.99
CA ASP A 205 -4.27 11.53 18.89
C ASP A 205 -4.13 10.04 19.13
N PHE A 206 -3.73 9.27 18.12
CA PHE A 206 -3.49 7.84 18.28
C PHE A 206 -2.40 7.57 19.32
N VAL A 207 -1.28 8.28 19.24
CA VAL A 207 -0.19 8.17 20.23
C VAL A 207 -0.64 8.66 21.60
N THR A 208 -1.35 9.77 21.69
CA THR A 208 -1.88 10.32 22.95
C THR A 208 -2.82 9.33 23.65
N ARG A 209 -3.54 8.50 22.91
CA ARG A 209 -4.43 7.45 23.45
C ARG A 209 -3.68 6.14 23.78
N GLY A 210 -2.36 6.15 23.79
CA GLY A 210 -1.54 4.99 24.16
C GLY A 210 -1.03 4.15 22.99
N GLY A 211 -1.15 4.64 21.75
CA GLY A 211 -0.51 4.01 20.59
C GLY A 211 1.03 3.99 20.77
N PRO A 212 1.72 2.93 20.35
CA PRO A 212 3.17 2.83 20.47
C PRO A 212 3.86 3.88 19.58
N LEU A 213 5.00 4.44 20.03
CA LEU A 213 5.76 5.40 19.24
C LEU A 213 6.44 4.70 18.04
N PRO A 214 6.27 5.20 16.81
CA PRO A 214 6.86 4.56 15.63
C PRO A 214 8.32 4.93 15.42
N ASP A 215 9.10 3.96 14.94
CA ASP A 215 10.46 4.16 14.43
C ASP A 215 10.44 4.49 12.93
N LEU A 216 9.43 4.00 12.22
CA LEU A 216 9.22 4.23 10.79
C LEU A 216 7.73 4.35 10.47
N ILE A 217 7.39 5.27 9.56
CA ILE A 217 6.04 5.45 9.03
C ILE A 217 6.08 5.30 7.51
N LYS A 218 5.30 4.35 6.97
CA LYS A 218 4.98 4.28 5.55
C LYS A 218 3.66 5.00 5.32
N ILE A 219 3.58 5.85 4.27
CA ILE A 219 2.39 6.60 3.90
C ILE A 219 2.07 6.32 2.43
N ASP A 220 0.83 5.88 2.17
CA ASP A 220 0.32 5.59 0.83
C ASP A 220 -1.21 5.71 0.88
N VAL A 221 -1.70 6.95 0.77
CA VAL A 221 -3.11 7.30 1.01
C VAL A 221 -3.77 8.00 -0.19
N GLU A 222 -3.17 7.79 -1.37
CA GLU A 222 -3.77 8.21 -2.63
C GLU A 222 -4.05 9.72 -2.72
N GLY A 223 -3.10 10.54 -2.23
CA GLY A 223 -3.09 11.99 -2.35
C GLY A 223 -3.40 12.77 -1.07
N GLY A 224 -3.61 12.10 0.06
CA GLY A 224 -3.77 12.71 1.37
C GLY A 224 -2.49 12.77 2.21
N GLU A 225 -1.31 12.59 1.61
CA GLU A 225 -0.04 12.46 2.31
C GLU A 225 0.27 13.68 3.18
N GLY A 226 0.04 14.90 2.65
CA GLY A 226 0.22 16.13 3.41
C GLY A 226 -0.71 16.26 4.62
N GLU A 227 -1.93 15.73 4.51
CA GLU A 227 -2.87 15.71 5.65
C GLU A 227 -2.41 14.75 6.75
N VAL A 228 -1.88 13.57 6.37
CA VAL A 228 -1.29 12.64 7.33
C VAL A 228 -0.15 13.28 8.09
N LEU A 229 0.77 13.97 7.39
CA LEU A 229 1.91 14.63 7.99
C LEU A 229 1.48 15.77 8.95
N ARG A 230 0.50 16.58 8.56
CA ARG A 230 -0.08 17.62 9.44
C ARG A 230 -0.72 17.06 10.71
N GLY A 231 -1.39 15.90 10.60
CA GLY A 231 -1.99 15.20 11.76
C GLY A 231 -0.99 14.51 12.69
N ALA A 232 0.31 14.63 12.40
CA ALA A 232 1.41 14.02 13.13
C ALA A 232 2.46 15.05 13.61
N ALA A 233 2.10 16.33 13.70
CA ALA A 233 3.07 17.40 13.97
C ALA A 233 3.82 17.20 15.29
N ARG A 234 3.15 16.81 16.37
CA ARG A 234 3.77 16.52 17.68
C ARG A 234 4.63 15.27 17.65
N LEU A 235 4.16 14.26 16.93
CA LEU A 235 4.89 13.01 16.73
C LEU A 235 6.22 13.27 16.02
N PHE A 236 6.23 14.02 14.92
CA PHE A 236 7.44 14.35 14.19
C PHE A 236 8.38 15.28 14.97
N ALA A 237 7.85 16.17 15.80
CA ALA A 237 8.68 17.02 16.66
C ALA A 237 9.41 16.25 17.76
N ASN A 238 8.79 15.18 18.31
CA ASN A 238 9.30 14.49 19.50
C ASN A 238 9.97 13.14 19.19
N GLN A 239 9.35 12.30 18.36
CA GLN A 239 9.82 10.94 18.07
C GLN A 239 10.75 10.88 16.85
N ARG A 240 10.50 11.72 15.86
CA ARG A 240 11.31 11.86 14.64
C ARG A 240 11.53 10.53 13.88
N PRO A 241 10.45 9.81 13.52
CA PRO A 241 10.55 8.54 12.82
C PRO A 241 11.07 8.71 11.38
N LEU A 242 11.60 7.65 10.79
CA LEU A 242 11.85 7.56 9.35
C LEU A 242 10.50 7.60 8.60
N VAL A 243 10.50 8.17 7.39
CA VAL A 243 9.28 8.24 6.54
C VAL A 243 9.56 7.66 5.16
N VAL A 244 8.68 6.80 4.71
CA VAL A 244 8.59 6.29 3.34
C VAL A 244 7.21 6.65 2.82
N ALA A 245 7.10 7.57 1.85
CA ALA A 245 5.82 7.96 1.30
C ALA A 245 5.75 7.74 -0.21
N GLU A 246 4.62 7.19 -0.70
CA GLU A 246 4.23 7.26 -2.10
C GLU A 246 3.61 8.64 -2.37
N VAL A 247 3.87 9.21 -3.54
CA VAL A 247 3.43 10.56 -3.91
C VAL A 247 2.50 10.44 -5.11
N HIS A 248 1.26 10.88 -4.97
CA HIS A 248 0.23 10.64 -5.97
C HIS A 248 -0.05 11.80 -6.92
N HIS A 249 0.39 13.03 -6.57
CA HIS A 249 0.26 14.22 -7.42
C HIS A 249 1.22 15.33 -6.98
N ILE A 250 1.37 16.34 -7.84
CA ILE A 250 2.32 17.45 -7.64
C ILE A 250 2.07 18.22 -6.34
N HIS A 251 0.82 18.47 -5.99
CA HIS A 251 0.47 19.17 -4.76
C HIS A 251 0.86 18.39 -3.49
N ALA A 252 0.74 17.05 -3.51
CA ALA A 252 1.25 16.23 -2.42
C ALA A 252 2.79 16.33 -2.29
N ALA A 253 3.50 16.39 -3.43
CA ALA A 253 4.95 16.61 -3.42
C ALA A 253 5.32 17.95 -2.80
N GLU A 254 4.59 19.03 -3.14
CA GLU A 254 4.79 20.37 -2.56
C GLU A 254 4.55 20.38 -1.04
N GLN A 255 3.46 19.77 -0.58
CA GLN A 255 3.15 19.68 0.86
C GLN A 255 4.20 18.89 1.63
N ILE A 256 4.67 17.77 1.07
CA ILE A 256 5.73 16.97 1.67
C ILE A 256 7.06 17.76 1.68
N GLY A 257 7.38 18.50 0.61
CA GLY A 257 8.55 19.37 0.54
C GLY A 257 8.55 20.43 1.65
N GLN A 258 7.45 21.13 1.85
CA GLN A 258 7.27 22.08 2.93
C GLN A 258 7.45 21.43 4.31
N TRP A 259 6.81 20.27 4.53
CA TRP A 259 6.96 19.52 5.77
C TRP A 259 8.43 19.10 6.05
N ILE A 260 9.19 18.69 5.02
CA ILE A 260 10.61 18.34 5.15
C ILE A 260 11.42 19.52 5.67
N GLU A 261 11.19 20.73 5.14
CA GLU A 261 11.86 21.95 5.55
C GLU A 261 11.47 22.36 6.98
N GLU A 262 10.18 22.42 7.28
CA GLU A 262 9.62 22.80 8.58
C GLU A 262 10.07 21.87 9.71
N CYS A 263 10.06 20.56 9.47
CA CYS A 263 10.43 19.55 10.45
C CYS A 263 11.94 19.23 10.47
N ARG A 264 12.75 19.89 9.63
CA ARG A 264 14.20 19.64 9.50
C ARG A 264 14.50 18.17 9.23
N TYR A 265 13.89 17.64 8.18
CA TYR A 265 14.23 16.33 7.64
C TYR A 265 15.14 16.48 6.42
N CYS A 266 15.97 15.48 6.18
CA CYS A 266 16.60 15.24 4.89
C CYS A 266 15.72 14.30 4.07
N ALA A 267 15.78 14.38 2.75
CA ALA A 267 15.00 13.49 1.91
C ALA A 267 15.73 13.11 0.63
N GLN A 268 15.42 11.90 0.15
CA GLN A 268 15.69 11.46 -1.20
C GLN A 268 14.37 11.27 -1.94
N TRP A 269 14.27 11.90 -3.09
CA TRP A 269 13.15 11.80 -3.98
C TRP A 269 13.45 10.84 -5.14
N ASN A 270 12.57 9.89 -5.37
CA ASN A 270 12.66 8.99 -6.52
C ASN A 270 11.82 9.58 -7.66
N VAL A 271 12.49 10.12 -8.67
CA VAL A 271 11.88 10.75 -9.85
C VAL A 271 12.12 9.88 -11.06
N SER A 272 11.06 9.44 -11.74
CA SER A 272 11.17 8.79 -13.05
C SER A 272 11.33 9.85 -14.14
N SER A 273 12.15 9.58 -15.15
CA SER A 273 12.41 10.50 -16.27
C SER A 273 11.16 10.89 -17.08
N ASN A 274 10.06 10.14 -16.94
CA ASN A 274 8.82 10.35 -17.68
C ASN A 274 7.68 10.93 -16.82
N GLU A 275 7.96 11.34 -15.58
CA GLU A 275 6.96 11.81 -14.64
C GLU A 275 7.16 13.29 -14.26
N MET A 276 6.05 14.00 -14.07
CA MET A 276 6.05 15.44 -13.75
C MET A 276 6.39 15.72 -12.28
N TYR A 277 6.32 14.69 -11.41
CA TYR A 277 6.60 14.79 -9.98
C TYR A 277 7.22 13.47 -9.49
N PRO A 278 7.97 13.48 -8.36
CA PRO A 278 8.51 12.26 -7.79
C PRO A 278 7.40 11.33 -7.30
N ARG A 279 7.60 10.02 -7.50
CA ARG A 279 6.64 9.00 -7.08
C ARG A 279 6.83 8.54 -5.65
N GLN A 280 8.02 8.72 -5.10
CA GLN A 280 8.36 8.28 -3.76
C GLN A 280 9.30 9.28 -3.11
N VAL A 281 9.17 9.39 -1.80
CA VAL A 281 10.09 10.11 -0.95
C VAL A 281 10.51 9.24 0.22
N PHE A 282 11.80 9.27 0.52
CA PHE A 282 12.41 8.69 1.70
C PHE A 282 12.94 9.84 2.54
N ALA A 283 12.40 10.04 3.75
CA ALA A 283 12.81 11.14 4.59
C ALA A 283 13.29 10.63 5.95
N TRP A 284 14.32 11.32 6.49
CA TRP A 284 14.93 11.02 7.77
C TRP A 284 15.29 12.31 8.50
N PRO A 285 15.30 12.30 9.84
CA PRO A 285 15.70 13.46 10.63
C PRO A 285 17.11 13.94 10.25
N ALA A 286 17.30 15.26 10.14
CA ALA A 286 18.57 15.83 9.68
C ALA A 286 19.77 15.52 10.61
N GLU A 287 19.50 15.18 11.87
CA GLU A 287 20.49 14.75 12.86
C GLU A 287 20.97 13.31 12.69
N TYR A 288 20.28 12.50 11.86
CA TYR A 288 20.70 11.12 11.57
C TYR A 288 21.74 11.11 10.45
N ASP A 289 22.75 10.24 10.57
CA ASP A 289 23.62 9.97 9.43
C ASP A 289 22.87 9.17 8.36
N GLY A 290 22.12 9.88 7.53
CA GLY A 290 21.35 9.29 6.43
C GLY A 290 22.20 8.56 5.41
N ARG A 291 23.55 8.81 5.36
CA ARG A 291 24.44 8.12 4.42
C ARG A 291 24.51 6.62 4.68
N ALA A 292 24.52 6.20 5.93
CA ALA A 292 24.53 4.78 6.28
C ALA A 292 23.24 4.07 5.84
N TRP A 293 22.11 4.77 5.88
CA TRP A 293 20.82 4.26 5.40
C TRP A 293 20.76 4.28 3.88
N MET A 294 21.22 5.37 3.25
CA MET A 294 21.21 5.55 1.80
C MET A 294 22.14 4.59 1.06
N GLN A 295 23.34 4.31 1.57
CA GLN A 295 24.28 3.37 0.96
C GLN A 295 23.75 1.94 0.82
N ARG A 296 22.69 1.60 1.54
CA ARG A 296 22.01 0.32 1.42
C ARG A 296 20.98 0.30 0.28
N PHE A 297 20.59 1.49 -0.25
CA PHE A 297 19.70 1.61 -1.41
C PHE A 297 20.42 1.54 -2.75
N GLU A 298 21.69 1.90 -2.79
CA GLU A 298 22.49 1.96 -4.02
C GLU A 298 23.07 0.58 -4.43
N LYS A 299 22.91 -0.45 -3.63
CA LYS A 299 23.31 -1.84 -3.90
C LYS A 299 22.11 -2.71 -4.26
#